data_db7322a698369dc5d1a29c0e51652f05
#
_entry.id   db7322a698369dc5d1a29c0e51652f05
#
_cell.length_a   1.000
_cell.length_b   1.000
_cell.length_c   1.000
_cell.angle_alpha   90.00
_cell.angle_beta   90.00
_cell.angle_gamma   90.00
#
_symmetry.space_group_name_H-M   'P 1'
#
loop_
_entity.id
_entity.type
_entity.pdbx_description
1 polymer ?
#
loop_
_entity_poly.entity_id
_entity_poly.type
_entity_poly.pdbx_seq_one_letter_code
_entity_poly.pdbx_strand_id
1 'polypeptide(L)'
;MSKKNVSIFLRAKDVCPSGYYRLLQYFYKMQDVDLTIHSVMPPSVYLWYHSHVSATRLRKLAASGFIYLLMFFSTLCALLSELFRHPDMLIVQREVLPRLSSPLHLWLLRRLARRSQLIWDFDDDIFQSGELTQKEAKLLIEESKHIIVTSEYLRSHIPAPHLSKVMLLPTTDGDMQDIPMEQMMTDRKHTFETELRMVWVATRNNIEYLVHFLPTLDEAAKRIKEQNGKQLTLEVVTSLPIPFEPKHLQMNFHQWTHELAIQKMISSHIGIMPLLENPYTLGKGGFKLIQYMSVALPVIASEVGYNSYVVDSSFGYLVPNEQPELWVEYLLKISSSWSDYLSMSTTSKRIYDEKFSYRTNYQSWLQLVQDL
;
A
#
# COMPACT_ATOMS: atom_id res chain seq x y z
N MET A 1 30.51 13.42 -10.78
CA MET A 1 30.34 11.95 -10.97
C MET A 1 29.40 11.74 -12.15
N SER A 2 29.59 10.69 -12.96
CA SER A 2 28.61 10.35 -14.02
C SER A 2 27.31 9.89 -13.36
N LYS A 3 26.18 10.26 -13.94
CA LYS A 3 24.88 9.76 -13.45
C LYS A 3 24.82 8.24 -13.56
N LYS A 4 24.16 7.61 -12.61
CA LYS A 4 23.89 6.15 -12.66
C LYS A 4 22.68 5.88 -13.54
N ASN A 5 22.79 4.91 -14.43
CA ASN A 5 21.70 4.48 -15.31
C ASN A 5 20.79 3.49 -14.55
N VAL A 6 19.58 3.92 -14.21
CA VAL A 6 18.60 3.08 -13.50
C VAL A 6 17.40 2.82 -14.39
N SER A 7 17.08 1.56 -14.59
CA SER A 7 15.90 1.14 -15.37
C SER A 7 14.90 0.43 -14.46
N ILE A 8 13.63 0.86 -14.50
CA ILE A 8 12.55 0.33 -13.67
C ILE A 8 11.47 -0.29 -14.55
N PHE A 9 11.16 -1.56 -14.32
CA PHE A 9 9.99 -2.24 -14.86
C PHE A 9 8.88 -2.24 -13.82
N LEU A 10 7.73 -1.67 -14.17
CA LEU A 10 6.56 -1.60 -13.28
C LEU A 10 5.27 -1.79 -14.08
N ARG A 11 4.16 -2.09 -13.39
CA ARG A 11 2.90 -2.44 -14.05
C ARG A 11 2.38 -1.34 -14.99
N ALA A 12 2.21 -0.12 -14.51
CA ALA A 12 1.80 1.02 -15.32
C ALA A 12 2.27 2.31 -14.67
N LYS A 13 3.10 3.06 -15.40
CA LYS A 13 3.68 4.33 -14.94
C LYS A 13 2.58 5.32 -14.58
N ASP A 14 2.75 6.00 -13.44
CA ASP A 14 1.93 7.12 -12.93
C ASP A 14 0.43 6.81 -12.66
N VAL A 15 -0.04 5.59 -12.98
CA VAL A 15 -1.44 5.20 -12.74
C VAL A 15 -1.58 3.98 -11.81
N CYS A 16 -0.53 3.19 -11.64
CA CYS A 16 -0.51 2.10 -10.67
C CYS A 16 0.08 2.60 -9.34
N PRO A 17 -0.72 2.67 -8.25
CA PRO A 17 -0.27 3.26 -6.99
C PRO A 17 0.99 2.61 -6.42
N SER A 18 1.11 1.28 -6.47
CA SER A 18 2.28 0.61 -5.89
C SER A 18 3.58 1.00 -6.59
N GLY A 19 3.57 1.19 -7.92
CA GLY A 19 4.74 1.69 -8.66
C GLY A 19 5.20 3.07 -8.18
N TYR A 20 4.24 3.97 -7.94
CA TYR A 20 4.54 5.30 -7.44
C TYR A 20 5.06 5.27 -6.00
N TYR A 21 4.29 4.69 -5.06
CA TYR A 21 4.63 4.71 -3.63
C TYR A 21 5.83 3.83 -3.26
N ARG A 22 6.12 2.80 -4.04
CA ARG A 22 7.29 1.94 -3.82
C ARG A 22 8.57 2.50 -4.41
N LEU A 23 8.49 3.12 -5.60
CA LEU A 23 9.66 3.44 -6.41
C LEU A 23 9.67 4.90 -6.89
N LEU A 24 8.70 5.31 -7.71
CA LEU A 24 8.83 6.55 -8.48
C LEU A 24 8.96 7.80 -7.62
N GLN A 25 8.24 7.89 -6.49
CA GLN A 25 8.34 9.02 -5.57
C GLN A 25 9.76 9.26 -5.03
N TYR A 26 10.61 8.22 -4.99
CA TYR A 26 12.01 8.32 -4.56
C TYR A 26 12.91 8.66 -5.72
N PHE A 27 12.83 7.90 -6.81
CA PHE A 27 13.72 8.04 -7.96
C PHE A 27 13.54 9.35 -8.71
N TYR A 28 12.33 9.93 -8.74
CA TYR A 28 12.10 11.27 -9.33
C TYR A 28 12.84 12.40 -8.59
N LYS A 29 13.20 12.20 -7.32
CA LYS A 29 13.92 13.19 -6.51
C LYS A 29 15.44 12.99 -6.52
N MET A 30 15.96 11.90 -7.10
CA MET A 30 17.38 11.62 -7.18
C MET A 30 18.03 12.36 -8.36
N GLN A 31 18.95 13.27 -8.08
CA GLN A 31 19.60 14.11 -9.13
C GLN A 31 20.70 13.37 -9.90
N ASP A 32 21.33 12.38 -9.24
CA ASP A 32 22.47 11.62 -9.78
C ASP A 32 22.05 10.35 -10.51
N VAL A 33 20.78 10.24 -10.91
CA VAL A 33 20.21 9.10 -11.62
C VAL A 33 19.72 9.53 -13.00
N ASP A 34 20.09 8.74 -14.01
CA ASP A 34 19.44 8.75 -15.34
C ASP A 34 18.39 7.63 -15.36
N LEU A 35 17.11 8.03 -15.22
CA LEU A 35 16.00 7.14 -14.96
C LEU A 35 15.24 6.77 -16.23
N THR A 36 15.14 5.47 -16.50
CA THR A 36 14.27 4.91 -17.54
C THR A 36 13.17 4.07 -16.91
N ILE A 37 11.92 4.30 -17.32
CA ILE A 37 10.75 3.61 -16.80
C ILE A 37 10.04 2.85 -17.89
N HIS A 38 9.88 1.53 -17.72
CA HIS A 38 9.15 0.65 -18.60
C HIS A 38 7.83 0.23 -17.96
N SER A 39 6.72 0.56 -18.63
CA SER A 39 5.39 0.08 -18.24
C SER A 39 5.13 -1.27 -18.88
N VAL A 40 4.88 -2.29 -18.07
CA VAL A 40 4.44 -3.62 -18.55
C VAL A 40 3.13 -3.49 -19.31
N MET A 41 2.20 -2.69 -18.78
CA MET A 41 0.94 -2.32 -19.44
C MET A 41 0.94 -0.81 -19.72
N PRO A 42 0.64 -0.37 -20.96
CA PRO A 42 0.49 1.07 -21.22
C PRO A 42 -0.53 1.72 -20.28
N PRO A 43 -0.27 2.91 -19.73
CA PRO A 43 -1.15 3.56 -18.75
C PRO A 43 -2.60 3.74 -19.24
N SER A 44 -2.81 4.09 -20.50
CA SER A 44 -4.15 4.22 -21.10
C SER A 44 -4.91 2.88 -21.13
N VAL A 45 -4.21 1.78 -21.41
CA VAL A 45 -4.79 0.42 -21.43
C VAL A 45 -5.11 -0.03 -20.01
N TYR A 46 -4.25 0.30 -19.05
CA TYR A 46 -4.49 0.02 -17.62
C TYR A 46 -5.76 0.72 -17.13
N LEU A 47 -5.91 2.01 -17.39
CA LEU A 47 -7.10 2.79 -17.02
C LEU A 47 -8.36 2.25 -17.70
N TRP A 48 -8.29 1.95 -19.01
CA TRP A 48 -9.40 1.37 -19.75
C TRP A 48 -9.84 0.02 -19.17
N TYR A 49 -8.90 -0.87 -18.87
CA TYR A 49 -9.19 -2.19 -18.29
C TYR A 49 -9.91 -2.09 -16.94
N HIS A 50 -9.49 -1.16 -16.09
CA HIS A 50 -10.08 -0.96 -14.77
C HIS A 50 -11.41 -0.19 -14.78
N SER A 51 -11.69 0.60 -15.83
CA SER A 51 -12.96 1.35 -15.96
C SER A 51 -14.09 0.53 -16.60
N HIS A 52 -13.81 -0.52 -17.41
CA HIS A 52 -14.81 -1.26 -18.19
C HIS A 52 -15.15 -2.64 -17.58
N VAL A 53 -15.62 -2.65 -16.34
CA VAL A 53 -15.97 -3.91 -15.62
C VAL A 53 -17.23 -4.61 -16.15
N SER A 54 -18.11 -3.92 -16.92
CA SER A 54 -19.45 -4.39 -17.32
C SER A 54 -19.53 -5.10 -18.68
N ALA A 55 -18.41 -5.38 -19.36
CA ALA A 55 -18.41 -6.01 -20.67
C ALA A 55 -18.81 -7.51 -20.61
N THR A 56 -19.42 -8.04 -21.68
CA THR A 56 -19.75 -9.46 -21.82
C THR A 56 -18.50 -10.35 -21.74
N ARG A 57 -18.67 -11.62 -21.31
CA ARG A 57 -17.56 -12.58 -21.11
C ARG A 57 -16.66 -12.73 -22.35
N LEU A 58 -17.25 -12.76 -23.54
CA LEU A 58 -16.51 -12.87 -24.82
C LEU A 58 -15.69 -11.62 -25.11
N ARG A 59 -16.25 -10.43 -24.89
CA ARG A 59 -15.51 -9.16 -25.07
C ARG A 59 -14.35 -9.03 -24.06
N LYS A 60 -14.56 -9.49 -22.83
CA LYS A 60 -13.49 -9.54 -21.81
C LYS A 60 -12.36 -10.47 -22.24
N LEU A 61 -12.65 -11.66 -22.76
CA LEU A 61 -11.64 -12.61 -23.24
C LEU A 61 -10.85 -12.06 -24.43
N ALA A 62 -11.52 -11.49 -25.43
CA ALA A 62 -10.86 -10.87 -26.57
C ALA A 62 -9.98 -9.68 -26.18
N ALA A 63 -10.50 -8.80 -25.32
CA ALA A 63 -9.74 -7.66 -24.78
C ALA A 63 -8.54 -8.12 -23.96
N SER A 64 -8.70 -9.15 -23.12
CA SER A 64 -7.59 -9.71 -22.34
C SER A 64 -6.52 -10.29 -23.26
N GLY A 65 -6.88 -11.04 -24.30
CA GLY A 65 -5.93 -11.57 -25.29
C GLY A 65 -5.12 -10.47 -25.99
N PHE A 66 -5.81 -9.40 -26.42
CA PHE A 66 -5.15 -8.25 -27.04
C PHE A 66 -4.20 -7.52 -26.06
N ILE A 67 -4.63 -7.30 -24.83
CA ILE A 67 -3.81 -6.70 -23.78
C ILE A 67 -2.56 -7.53 -23.51
N TYR A 68 -2.70 -8.86 -23.47
CA TYR A 68 -1.55 -9.76 -23.31
C TYR A 68 -0.55 -9.67 -24.46
N LEU A 69 -1.01 -9.57 -25.69
CA LEU A 69 -0.14 -9.35 -26.85
C LEU A 69 0.59 -8.02 -26.75
N LEU A 70 -0.10 -6.96 -26.37
CA LEU A 70 0.52 -5.65 -26.15
C LEU A 70 1.60 -5.72 -25.05
N MET A 71 1.28 -6.32 -23.91
CA MET A 71 2.26 -6.49 -22.82
C MET A 71 3.46 -7.32 -23.27
N PHE A 72 3.23 -8.41 -23.98
CA PHE A 72 4.29 -9.28 -24.51
C PHE A 72 5.27 -8.50 -25.37
N PHE A 73 4.78 -7.77 -26.36
CA PHE A 73 5.66 -7.02 -27.27
C PHE A 73 6.27 -5.80 -26.60
N SER A 74 5.52 -5.07 -25.77
CA SER A 74 6.03 -3.92 -25.01
C SER A 74 7.20 -4.32 -24.12
N THR A 75 7.04 -5.38 -23.32
CA THR A 75 8.08 -5.86 -22.41
C THR A 75 9.26 -6.49 -23.17
N LEU A 76 9.01 -7.15 -24.30
CA LEU A 76 10.07 -7.67 -25.16
C LEU A 76 10.94 -6.54 -25.72
N CYS A 77 10.31 -5.50 -26.28
CA CYS A 77 11.02 -4.31 -26.79
C CYS A 77 11.78 -3.59 -25.67
N ALA A 78 11.18 -3.47 -24.48
CA ALA A 78 11.82 -2.88 -23.32
C ALA A 78 13.08 -3.66 -22.89
N LEU A 79 12.99 -4.99 -22.75
CA LEU A 79 14.13 -5.82 -22.42
C LEU A 79 15.25 -5.78 -23.48
N LEU A 80 14.87 -5.75 -24.77
CA LEU A 80 15.83 -5.59 -25.87
C LEU A 80 16.52 -4.24 -25.83
N SER A 81 15.78 -3.15 -25.59
CA SER A 81 16.36 -1.80 -25.49
C SER A 81 17.38 -1.70 -24.37
N GLU A 82 17.10 -2.33 -23.22
CA GLU A 82 18.02 -2.31 -22.07
C GLU A 82 19.32 -3.08 -22.33
N LEU A 83 19.34 -4.05 -23.23
CA LEU A 83 20.59 -4.69 -23.64
C LEU A 83 21.58 -3.73 -24.31
N PHE A 84 21.06 -2.68 -24.96
CA PHE A 84 21.88 -1.62 -25.60
C PHE A 84 22.17 -0.47 -24.66
N ARG A 85 21.29 -0.19 -23.69
CA ARG A 85 21.48 0.89 -22.71
C ARG A 85 22.49 0.55 -21.62
N HIS A 86 22.64 -0.75 -21.27
CA HIS A 86 23.51 -1.24 -20.21
C HIS A 86 23.25 -0.54 -18.86
N PRO A 87 22.07 -0.71 -18.25
CA PRO A 87 21.78 -0.06 -16.98
C PRO A 87 22.72 -0.56 -15.87
N ASP A 88 23.14 0.35 -14.99
CA ASP A 88 23.91 -0.01 -13.78
C ASP A 88 23.00 -0.78 -12.82
N MET A 89 21.72 -0.32 -12.68
CA MET A 89 20.70 -0.95 -11.85
C MET A 89 19.44 -1.25 -12.66
N LEU A 90 18.92 -2.46 -12.49
CA LEU A 90 17.65 -2.90 -13.06
C LEU A 90 16.69 -3.23 -11.91
N ILE A 91 15.55 -2.53 -11.83
CA ILE A 91 14.53 -2.79 -10.81
C ILE A 91 13.32 -3.43 -11.50
N VAL A 92 12.90 -4.58 -10.99
CA VAL A 92 11.66 -5.23 -11.40
C VAL A 92 10.68 -5.13 -10.24
N GLN A 93 9.58 -4.40 -10.46
CA GLN A 93 8.48 -4.35 -9.50
C GLN A 93 7.44 -5.40 -9.86
N ARG A 94 7.26 -6.37 -8.96
CA ARG A 94 6.38 -7.52 -9.08
C ARG A 94 6.87 -8.50 -10.15
N GLU A 95 6.39 -8.40 -11.38
CA GLU A 95 6.74 -9.27 -12.51
C GLU A 95 6.98 -8.47 -13.79
N VAL A 96 7.74 -9.02 -14.73
CA VAL A 96 7.96 -8.43 -16.05
C VAL A 96 6.82 -8.76 -17.01
N LEU A 97 6.27 -10.00 -16.94
CA LEU A 97 5.15 -10.41 -17.78
C LEU A 97 4.14 -11.21 -16.96
N PRO A 98 3.02 -10.59 -16.52
CA PRO A 98 2.05 -11.24 -15.64
C PRO A 98 1.51 -12.55 -16.22
N ARG A 99 1.45 -13.60 -15.39
CA ARG A 99 0.84 -14.89 -15.68
C ARG A 99 1.42 -15.69 -16.87
N LEU A 100 2.45 -15.16 -17.52
CA LEU A 100 3.07 -15.80 -18.69
C LEU A 100 4.60 -15.72 -18.59
N SER A 101 5.27 -16.86 -18.66
CA SER A 101 6.72 -16.91 -18.78
C SER A 101 7.12 -17.29 -20.20
N SER A 102 7.50 -16.30 -21.00
CA SER A 102 8.12 -16.53 -22.29
C SER A 102 9.60 -16.90 -22.10
N PRO A 103 10.10 -18.00 -22.71
CA PRO A 103 11.53 -18.35 -22.63
C PRO A 103 12.45 -17.21 -23.10
N LEU A 104 12.01 -16.44 -24.09
CA LEU A 104 12.77 -15.29 -24.60
C LEU A 104 12.86 -14.17 -23.58
N HIS A 105 11.75 -13.82 -22.92
CA HIS A 105 11.75 -12.81 -21.85
C HIS A 105 12.65 -13.22 -20.68
N LEU A 106 12.54 -14.48 -20.24
CA LEU A 106 13.38 -15.00 -19.17
C LEU A 106 14.87 -15.02 -19.54
N TRP A 107 15.21 -15.36 -20.77
CA TRP A 107 16.59 -15.35 -21.26
C TRP A 107 17.14 -13.91 -21.29
N LEU A 108 16.37 -12.95 -21.82
CA LEU A 108 16.75 -11.54 -21.85
C LEU A 108 16.92 -10.97 -20.43
N LEU A 109 15.96 -11.22 -19.55
CA LEU A 109 16.01 -10.77 -18.15
C LEU A 109 17.24 -11.33 -17.43
N ARG A 110 17.52 -12.64 -17.59
CA ARG A 110 18.72 -13.26 -17.03
C ARG A 110 20.00 -12.63 -17.56
N ARG A 111 20.04 -12.32 -18.85
CA ARG A 111 21.21 -11.69 -19.47
C ARG A 111 21.44 -10.27 -18.94
N LEU A 112 20.36 -9.51 -18.73
CA LEU A 112 20.41 -8.18 -18.13
C LEU A 112 20.85 -8.26 -16.67
N ALA A 113 20.25 -9.13 -15.88
CA ALA A 113 20.56 -9.32 -14.46
C ALA A 113 22.04 -9.63 -14.19
N ARG A 114 22.71 -10.33 -15.12
CA ARG A 114 24.15 -10.65 -15.04
C ARG A 114 25.08 -9.48 -15.41
N ARG A 115 24.52 -8.39 -15.95
CA ARG A 115 25.28 -7.20 -16.38
C ARG A 115 24.95 -5.96 -15.56
N SER A 116 23.83 -6.00 -14.87
CA SER A 116 23.28 -4.92 -14.05
C SER A 116 23.04 -5.43 -12.64
N GLN A 117 22.98 -4.54 -11.66
CA GLN A 117 22.51 -4.90 -10.34
C GLN A 117 20.98 -5.07 -10.38
N LEU A 118 20.48 -6.30 -10.42
CA LEU A 118 19.06 -6.58 -10.38
C LEU A 118 18.52 -6.44 -8.96
N ILE A 119 17.48 -5.62 -8.80
CA ILE A 119 16.66 -5.51 -7.58
C ILE A 119 15.25 -5.96 -7.90
N TRP A 120 14.69 -6.83 -7.06
CA TRP A 120 13.32 -7.28 -7.16
C TRP A 120 12.50 -6.69 -6.02
N ASP A 121 11.42 -5.95 -6.33
CA ASP A 121 10.56 -5.29 -5.35
C ASP A 121 9.11 -5.76 -5.46
N PHE A 122 8.47 -6.10 -4.32
CA PHE A 122 7.04 -6.37 -4.26
C PHE A 122 6.43 -6.10 -2.87
N ASP A 123 5.19 -5.65 -2.87
CA ASP A 123 4.45 -5.18 -1.69
C ASP A 123 3.20 -6.01 -1.35
N ASP A 124 2.77 -6.89 -2.26
CA ASP A 124 1.64 -7.81 -2.11
C ASP A 124 2.08 -9.26 -2.36
N ASP A 125 1.24 -10.23 -1.95
CA ASP A 125 1.48 -11.65 -2.23
C ASP A 125 1.19 -11.99 -3.69
N ILE A 126 2.18 -11.73 -4.54
CA ILE A 126 2.14 -12.02 -5.98
C ILE A 126 2.27 -13.52 -6.30
N PHE A 127 2.67 -14.34 -5.33
CA PHE A 127 2.72 -15.80 -5.47
C PHE A 127 1.31 -16.39 -5.41
N GLN A 128 0.49 -15.94 -4.45
CA GLN A 128 -0.90 -16.38 -4.29
C GLN A 128 -1.83 -15.83 -5.37
N SER A 129 -1.59 -14.60 -5.85
CA SER A 129 -2.42 -13.99 -6.89
C SER A 129 -2.28 -14.67 -8.27
N GLY A 130 -1.28 -15.53 -8.45
CA GLY A 130 -0.95 -16.18 -9.70
C GLY A 130 -0.47 -15.20 -10.78
N GLU A 131 -0.09 -13.99 -10.41
CA GLU A 131 0.50 -13.01 -11.34
C GLU A 131 1.93 -13.38 -11.72
N LEU A 132 2.69 -13.87 -10.74
CA LEU A 132 4.08 -14.31 -10.92
C LEU A 132 4.12 -15.81 -11.27
N THR A 133 4.80 -16.16 -12.35
CA THR A 133 5.01 -17.57 -12.69
C THR A 133 6.18 -18.16 -11.90
N GLN A 134 6.15 -19.46 -11.63
CA GLN A 134 7.23 -20.14 -10.90
C GLN A 134 8.61 -19.99 -11.58
N LYS A 135 8.64 -19.96 -12.93
CA LYS A 135 9.89 -19.82 -13.69
C LYS A 135 10.49 -18.41 -13.53
N GLU A 136 9.64 -17.39 -13.56
CA GLU A 136 10.07 -16.01 -13.37
C GLU A 136 10.46 -15.76 -11.89
N ALA A 137 9.66 -16.25 -10.94
CA ALA A 137 9.99 -16.22 -9.52
C ALA A 137 11.37 -16.80 -9.22
N LYS A 138 11.64 -18.01 -9.75
CA LYS A 138 12.94 -18.67 -9.59
C LYS A 138 14.07 -17.80 -10.13
N LEU A 139 13.91 -17.22 -11.34
CA LEU A 139 14.93 -16.36 -11.94
C LEU A 139 15.16 -15.11 -11.07
N LEU A 140 14.08 -14.42 -10.67
CA LEU A 140 14.17 -13.20 -9.87
C LEU A 140 14.82 -13.47 -8.51
N ILE A 141 14.51 -14.59 -7.84
CA ILE A 141 15.14 -15.00 -6.58
C ILE A 141 16.64 -15.29 -6.78
N GLU A 142 17.00 -16.04 -7.82
CA GLU A 142 18.39 -16.46 -8.08
C GLU A 142 19.27 -15.28 -8.48
N GLU A 143 18.83 -14.46 -9.43
CA GLU A 143 19.66 -13.43 -10.08
C GLU A 143 19.61 -12.06 -9.38
N SER A 144 18.62 -11.78 -8.49
CA SER A 144 18.58 -10.51 -7.77
C SER A 144 19.71 -10.39 -6.77
N LYS A 145 20.33 -9.21 -6.72
CA LYS A 145 21.27 -8.82 -5.66
C LYS A 145 20.52 -8.46 -4.38
N HIS A 146 19.41 -7.77 -4.50
CA HIS A 146 18.51 -7.44 -3.39
C HIS A 146 17.06 -7.78 -3.75
N ILE A 147 16.32 -8.25 -2.75
CA ILE A 147 14.88 -8.52 -2.84
C ILE A 147 14.21 -7.66 -1.78
N ILE A 148 13.37 -6.73 -2.20
CA ILE A 148 12.73 -5.75 -1.30
C ILE A 148 11.27 -6.13 -1.12
N VAL A 149 10.88 -6.36 0.13
CA VAL A 149 9.51 -6.75 0.49
C VAL A 149 9.02 -5.91 1.68
N THR A 150 7.70 -5.88 1.89
CA THR A 150 7.12 -5.06 2.98
C THR A 150 7.05 -5.80 4.32
N SER A 151 7.02 -7.14 4.33
CA SER A 151 6.70 -7.90 5.55
C SER A 151 7.49 -9.19 5.68
N GLU A 152 7.59 -9.71 6.91
CA GLU A 152 8.16 -11.04 7.17
C GLU A 152 7.32 -12.15 6.51
N TYR A 153 6.01 -11.96 6.35
CA TYR A 153 5.16 -12.89 5.61
C TYR A 153 5.63 -13.00 4.15
N LEU A 154 5.84 -11.88 3.46
CA LEU A 154 6.35 -11.89 2.08
C LEU A 154 7.78 -12.43 2.00
N ARG A 155 8.62 -12.14 3.00
CA ARG A 155 9.97 -12.71 3.12
C ARG A 155 9.94 -14.22 3.23
N SER A 156 8.93 -14.81 3.88
CA SER A 156 8.81 -16.27 4.05
C SER A 156 8.62 -17.03 2.73
N HIS A 157 8.20 -16.36 1.64
CA HIS A 157 8.15 -16.95 0.31
C HIS A 157 9.54 -17.13 -0.34
N ILE A 158 10.57 -16.48 0.23
CA ILE A 158 11.94 -16.56 -0.31
C ILE A 158 12.66 -17.73 0.33
N PRO A 159 13.23 -18.66 -0.47
CA PRO A 159 13.96 -19.82 0.05
C PRO A 159 15.15 -19.44 0.94
N ALA A 160 15.40 -20.22 1.98
CA ALA A 160 16.43 -19.97 2.99
C ALA A 160 17.82 -19.55 2.45
N PRO A 161 18.37 -20.15 1.36
CA PRO A 161 19.67 -19.74 0.81
C PRO A 161 19.71 -18.30 0.30
N HIS A 162 18.56 -17.67 0.04
CA HIS A 162 18.47 -16.33 -0.53
C HIS A 162 17.99 -15.26 0.47
N LEU A 163 17.70 -15.63 1.73
CA LEU A 163 17.19 -14.71 2.75
C LEU A 163 18.16 -13.57 3.08
N SER A 164 19.46 -13.76 2.89
CA SER A 164 20.47 -12.69 3.08
C SER A 164 20.34 -11.54 2.08
N LYS A 165 19.65 -11.75 0.95
CA LYS A 165 19.37 -10.71 -0.06
C LYS A 165 18.12 -9.89 0.27
N VAL A 166 17.30 -10.34 1.25
CA VAL A 166 15.99 -9.75 1.52
C VAL A 166 16.13 -8.54 2.44
N MET A 167 15.54 -7.43 2.01
CA MET A 167 15.41 -6.19 2.77
C MET A 167 13.92 -5.91 3.03
N LEU A 168 13.59 -5.58 4.28
CA LEU A 168 12.24 -5.13 4.62
C LEU A 168 12.14 -3.62 4.44
N LEU A 169 11.25 -3.18 3.55
CA LEU A 169 11.03 -1.78 3.29
C LEU A 169 9.51 -1.51 3.19
N PRO A 170 8.92 -0.79 4.13
CA PRO A 170 7.49 -0.51 4.12
C PRO A 170 7.08 0.37 2.94
N THR A 171 5.81 0.35 2.56
CA THR A 171 5.25 1.32 1.61
C THR A 171 4.87 2.59 2.36
N THR A 172 5.36 3.75 1.92
CA THR A 172 5.07 5.04 2.53
C THR A 172 4.52 6.04 1.50
N ASP A 173 3.97 7.14 1.99
CA ASP A 173 3.46 8.24 1.17
C ASP A 173 4.28 9.51 1.46
N GLY A 174 5.06 9.95 0.48
CA GLY A 174 5.94 11.11 0.62
C GLY A 174 5.18 12.44 0.71
N ASP A 175 3.97 12.50 0.19
CA ASP A 175 3.15 13.73 0.21
C ASP A 175 2.55 14.00 1.60
N MET A 176 2.60 13.01 2.49
CA MET A 176 2.07 13.10 3.84
C MET A 176 3.12 13.33 4.94
N GLN A 177 4.42 13.43 4.58
CA GLN A 177 5.47 13.48 5.61
C GLN A 177 5.60 14.83 6.32
N ASP A 178 5.34 15.93 5.62
CA ASP A 178 5.61 17.31 6.10
C ASP A 178 4.31 18.09 6.42
N ILE A 179 3.25 17.38 6.81
CA ILE A 179 1.96 18.02 7.18
C ILE A 179 2.11 18.72 8.53
N PRO A 180 1.77 20.03 8.63
CA PRO A 180 1.87 20.80 9.87
C PRO A 180 0.98 20.22 10.97
N MET A 181 1.58 19.80 12.09
CA MET A 181 0.88 19.11 13.17
C MET A 181 0.07 20.06 14.07
N GLU A 182 0.54 21.27 14.31
CA GLU A 182 -0.02 22.18 15.31
C GLU A 182 -1.47 22.57 15.00
N GLN A 183 -1.72 23.07 13.79
CA GLN A 183 -3.08 23.44 13.38
C GLN A 183 -4.00 22.22 13.33
N MET A 184 -3.53 21.12 12.79
CA MET A 184 -4.29 19.87 12.72
C MET A 184 -4.72 19.37 14.10
N MET A 185 -3.84 19.42 15.09
CA MET A 185 -4.16 18.99 16.45
C MET A 185 -5.11 19.95 17.17
N THR A 186 -5.03 21.26 16.86
CA THR A 186 -5.98 22.27 17.37
C THR A 186 -7.39 22.00 16.84
N ASP A 187 -7.53 21.76 15.53
CA ASP A 187 -8.81 21.49 14.89
C ASP A 187 -9.43 20.16 15.39
N ARG A 188 -8.61 19.13 15.57
CA ARG A 188 -9.04 17.84 16.14
C ARG A 188 -9.52 18.00 17.58
N LYS A 189 -8.83 18.79 18.40
CA LYS A 189 -9.23 19.01 19.79
C LYS A 189 -10.62 19.64 19.86
N HIS A 190 -10.87 20.64 19.03
CA HIS A 190 -12.17 21.30 18.99
C HIS A 190 -13.30 20.34 18.60
N THR A 191 -13.09 19.54 17.57
CA THR A 191 -14.11 18.58 17.09
C THR A 191 -14.25 17.38 18.02
N PHE A 192 -13.20 16.97 18.74
CA PHE A 192 -13.22 15.85 19.67
C PHE A 192 -14.20 16.03 20.85
N GLU A 193 -14.55 17.25 21.20
CA GLU A 193 -15.50 17.53 22.29
C GLU A 193 -16.91 17.00 22.00
N THR A 194 -17.32 17.03 20.74
CA THR A 194 -18.68 16.68 20.32
C THR A 194 -18.75 15.47 19.39
N GLU A 195 -17.64 15.13 18.75
CA GLU A 195 -17.56 14.10 17.70
C GLU A 195 -16.29 13.27 17.83
N LEU A 196 -16.40 11.96 17.59
CA LEU A 196 -15.27 11.10 17.29
C LEU A 196 -15.34 10.72 15.82
N ARG A 197 -14.36 11.16 15.02
CA ARG A 197 -14.35 10.93 13.57
C ARG A 197 -13.33 9.86 13.20
N MET A 198 -13.82 8.77 12.63
CA MET A 198 -12.99 7.71 12.02
C MET A 198 -12.80 7.98 10.52
N VAL A 199 -11.70 7.50 9.97
CA VAL A 199 -11.48 7.48 8.52
C VAL A 199 -11.11 6.08 8.05
N TRP A 200 -11.71 5.70 6.90
CA TRP A 200 -11.36 4.51 6.16
C TRP A 200 -11.12 4.87 4.69
N VAL A 201 -9.87 4.63 4.22
CA VAL A 201 -9.45 4.89 2.84
C VAL A 201 -9.09 3.56 2.20
N ALA A 202 -9.78 3.15 1.15
CA ALA A 202 -9.47 1.90 0.48
C ALA A 202 -9.97 1.82 -0.96
N THR A 203 -9.43 0.86 -1.71
CA THR A 203 -9.95 0.49 -3.03
C THR A 203 -11.23 -0.34 -2.89
N ARG A 204 -12.02 -0.40 -3.96
CA ARG A 204 -13.28 -1.17 -4.01
C ARG A 204 -13.17 -2.63 -3.55
N ASN A 205 -12.02 -3.25 -3.76
CA ASN A 205 -11.79 -4.66 -3.40
C ASN A 205 -11.73 -4.90 -1.87
N ASN A 206 -11.72 -3.83 -1.07
CA ASN A 206 -11.71 -3.91 0.38
C ASN A 206 -13.06 -3.53 1.01
N ILE A 207 -14.06 -3.18 0.21
CA ILE A 207 -15.38 -2.76 0.70
C ILE A 207 -16.03 -3.87 1.54
N GLU A 208 -15.92 -5.13 1.12
CA GLU A 208 -16.47 -6.29 1.84
C GLU A 208 -15.97 -6.39 3.28
N TYR A 209 -14.69 -6.04 3.52
CA TYR A 209 -14.12 -6.06 4.88
C TYR A 209 -14.76 -4.97 5.75
N LEU A 210 -14.91 -3.75 5.24
CA LEU A 210 -15.60 -2.70 6.00
C LEU A 210 -17.05 -3.09 6.28
N VAL A 211 -17.79 -3.54 5.27
CA VAL A 211 -19.22 -3.92 5.40
C VAL A 211 -19.44 -4.95 6.51
N HIS A 212 -18.53 -5.92 6.65
CA HIS A 212 -18.60 -6.93 7.70
C HIS A 212 -18.62 -6.33 9.12
N PHE A 213 -17.84 -5.27 9.36
CA PHE A 213 -17.72 -4.64 10.69
C PHE A 213 -18.68 -3.47 10.92
N LEU A 214 -19.41 -2.98 9.90
CA LEU A 214 -20.32 -1.84 10.05
C LEU A 214 -21.40 -2.04 11.11
N PRO A 215 -22.02 -3.22 11.31
CA PRO A 215 -22.96 -3.42 12.42
C PRO A 215 -22.34 -3.20 13.80
N THR A 216 -21.09 -3.63 13.98
CA THR A 216 -20.34 -3.42 15.22
C THR A 216 -20.00 -1.94 15.43
N LEU A 217 -19.62 -1.24 14.36
CA LEU A 217 -19.36 0.21 14.42
C LEU A 217 -20.63 1.02 14.68
N ASP A 218 -21.80 0.58 14.21
CA ASP A 218 -23.10 1.18 14.51
C ASP A 218 -23.48 1.02 15.98
N GLU A 219 -23.22 -0.16 16.57
CA GLU A 219 -23.38 -0.36 18.03
C GLU A 219 -22.40 0.49 18.83
N ALA A 220 -21.15 0.65 18.37
CA ALA A 220 -20.20 1.57 19.01
C ALA A 220 -20.71 3.02 18.99
N ALA A 221 -21.29 3.45 17.87
CA ALA A 221 -21.87 4.78 17.75
C ALA A 221 -22.99 5.04 18.77
N LYS A 222 -23.88 4.05 18.94
CA LYS A 222 -24.93 4.10 19.97
C LYS A 222 -24.34 4.27 21.36
N ARG A 223 -23.39 3.41 21.75
CA ARG A 223 -22.79 3.44 23.10
C ARG A 223 -21.99 4.71 23.38
N ILE A 224 -21.24 5.21 22.40
CA ILE A 224 -20.49 6.47 22.54
C ILE A 224 -21.47 7.64 22.75
N LYS A 225 -22.60 7.67 22.01
CA LYS A 225 -23.62 8.68 22.20
C LYS A 225 -24.24 8.64 23.58
N GLU A 226 -24.54 7.44 24.08
CA GLU A 226 -25.15 7.22 25.40
C GLU A 226 -24.19 7.56 26.56
N GLN A 227 -22.90 7.20 26.45
CA GLN A 227 -21.93 7.36 27.53
C GLN A 227 -21.20 8.69 27.51
N ASN A 228 -20.81 9.18 26.33
CA ASN A 228 -19.95 10.36 26.18
C ASN A 228 -20.66 11.55 25.53
N GLY A 229 -21.91 11.38 25.09
CA GLY A 229 -22.67 12.41 24.38
C GLY A 229 -22.15 12.75 22.97
N LYS A 230 -21.10 12.08 22.50
CA LYS A 230 -20.45 12.37 21.22
C LYS A 230 -21.11 11.65 20.06
N GLN A 231 -21.02 12.25 18.88
CA GLN A 231 -21.36 11.59 17.62
C GLN A 231 -20.16 10.75 17.15
N LEU A 232 -20.39 9.50 16.75
CA LEU A 232 -19.40 8.72 15.99
C LEU A 232 -19.65 8.91 14.50
N THR A 233 -18.63 9.36 13.77
CA THR A 233 -18.68 9.58 12.33
C THR A 233 -17.64 8.71 11.63
N LEU A 234 -17.99 8.14 10.48
CA LEU A 234 -17.07 7.40 9.60
C LEU A 234 -16.97 8.10 8.24
N GLU A 235 -15.79 8.64 7.96
CA GLU A 235 -15.41 9.16 6.64
C GLU A 235 -14.94 7.99 5.76
N VAL A 236 -15.72 7.65 4.74
CA VAL A 236 -15.46 6.55 3.81
C VAL A 236 -14.94 7.11 2.50
N VAL A 237 -13.65 6.92 2.22
CA VAL A 237 -13.01 7.39 0.99
C VAL A 237 -12.69 6.20 0.08
N THR A 238 -13.51 5.98 -0.93
CA THR A 238 -13.40 4.85 -1.86
C THR A 238 -14.06 5.16 -3.20
N SER A 239 -13.92 4.26 -4.18
CA SER A 239 -14.44 4.47 -5.54
C SER A 239 -15.93 4.12 -5.72
N LEU A 240 -16.55 3.43 -4.77
CA LEU A 240 -17.94 3.00 -4.83
C LEU A 240 -18.65 3.23 -3.49
N PRO A 241 -19.96 3.59 -3.52
CA PRO A 241 -20.75 3.69 -2.30
C PRO A 241 -20.80 2.37 -1.54
N ILE A 242 -20.95 2.46 -0.22
CA ILE A 242 -21.09 1.30 0.66
C ILE A 242 -22.59 0.94 0.78
N PRO A 243 -22.97 -0.31 0.53
CA PRO A 243 -24.38 -0.75 0.62
C PRO A 243 -24.76 -1.07 2.08
N PHE A 244 -24.80 -0.04 2.94
CA PHE A 244 -25.16 -0.15 4.35
C PHE A 244 -25.85 1.13 4.82
N GLU A 245 -26.95 0.99 5.55
CA GLU A 245 -27.69 2.10 6.17
C GLU A 245 -27.57 2.02 7.71
N PRO A 246 -26.66 2.79 8.30
CA PRO A 246 -26.47 2.81 9.75
C PRO A 246 -27.65 3.47 10.47
N LYS A 247 -27.92 3.05 11.73
CA LYS A 247 -28.95 3.63 12.60
C LYS A 247 -28.42 4.72 13.53
N HIS A 248 -27.19 4.57 13.97
CA HIS A 248 -26.53 5.43 14.99
C HIS A 248 -25.23 6.04 14.48
N LEU A 249 -24.48 5.31 13.64
CA LEU A 249 -23.24 5.78 13.03
C LEU A 249 -23.55 6.79 11.93
N GLN A 250 -22.94 7.98 11.99
CA GLN A 250 -22.94 8.89 10.85
C GLN A 250 -21.89 8.42 9.83
N MET A 251 -22.30 8.12 8.60
CA MET A 251 -21.40 7.67 7.55
C MET A 251 -21.42 8.63 6.36
N ASN A 252 -20.24 9.15 6.00
CA ASN A 252 -20.06 10.09 4.91
C ASN A 252 -19.24 9.40 3.79
N PHE A 253 -19.84 9.25 2.62
CA PHE A 253 -19.17 8.71 1.45
C PHE A 253 -18.46 9.82 0.65
N HIS A 254 -17.23 9.53 0.24
CA HIS A 254 -16.42 10.41 -0.60
C HIS A 254 -15.81 9.61 -1.76
N GLN A 255 -16.02 10.12 -2.98
CA GLN A 255 -15.33 9.59 -4.15
C GLN A 255 -13.82 9.79 -4.00
N TRP A 256 -13.05 8.72 -4.12
CA TRP A 256 -11.62 8.76 -3.88
C TRP A 256 -10.89 9.70 -4.83
N THR A 257 -10.14 10.61 -4.31
CA THR A 257 -8.98 11.29 -4.91
C THR A 257 -7.87 11.31 -3.88
N HIS A 258 -6.62 11.50 -4.32
CA HIS A 258 -5.48 11.52 -3.39
C HIS A 258 -5.59 12.68 -2.41
N GLU A 259 -5.89 13.88 -2.89
CA GLU A 259 -6.02 15.10 -2.08
C GLU A 259 -7.16 14.96 -1.04
N LEU A 260 -8.30 14.42 -1.47
CA LEU A 260 -9.44 14.24 -0.57
C LEU A 260 -9.14 13.19 0.50
N ALA A 261 -8.44 12.11 0.16
CA ALA A 261 -8.02 11.11 1.12
C ALA A 261 -7.12 11.72 2.20
N ILE A 262 -6.12 12.55 1.80
CA ILE A 262 -5.25 13.27 2.74
C ILE A 262 -6.07 14.21 3.63
N GLN A 263 -6.95 15.03 3.06
CA GLN A 263 -7.81 15.95 3.83
C GLN A 263 -8.66 15.23 4.87
N LYS A 264 -9.25 14.07 4.50
CA LYS A 264 -10.08 13.27 5.42
C LYS A 264 -9.24 12.61 6.51
N MET A 265 -8.03 12.14 6.21
CA MET A 265 -7.11 11.65 7.23
C MET A 265 -6.68 12.77 8.20
N ILE A 266 -6.34 13.95 7.69
CA ILE A 266 -5.96 15.11 8.52
C ILE A 266 -7.09 15.51 9.48
N SER A 267 -8.33 15.55 9.01
CA SER A 267 -9.49 16.00 9.80
C SER A 267 -10.10 14.94 10.71
N SER A 268 -9.61 13.70 10.67
CA SER A 268 -10.13 12.59 11.48
C SER A 268 -9.37 12.42 12.78
N HIS A 269 -9.94 11.65 13.71
CA HIS A 269 -9.34 11.31 15.00
C HIS A 269 -8.71 9.92 14.98
N ILE A 270 -9.28 8.96 14.24
CA ILE A 270 -8.86 7.55 14.25
C ILE A 270 -8.81 7.04 12.82
N GLY A 271 -7.72 6.34 12.47
CA GLY A 271 -7.66 5.51 11.26
C GLY A 271 -8.15 4.09 11.55
N ILE A 272 -9.01 3.54 10.70
CA ILE A 272 -9.47 2.16 10.87
C ILE A 272 -9.03 1.28 9.70
N MET A 273 -8.62 0.03 10.01
CA MET A 273 -8.24 -0.96 9.01
C MET A 273 -8.88 -2.32 9.32
N PRO A 274 -10.19 -2.48 9.08
CA PRO A 274 -10.88 -3.75 9.23
C PRO A 274 -10.47 -4.71 8.10
N LEU A 275 -10.09 -5.93 8.46
CA LEU A 275 -9.75 -7.02 7.56
C LEU A 275 -10.32 -8.33 8.11
N LEU A 276 -10.71 -9.25 7.21
CA LEU A 276 -10.95 -10.65 7.55
C LEU A 276 -9.73 -11.46 7.15
N GLU A 277 -9.32 -12.40 8.00
CA GLU A 277 -8.17 -13.24 7.71
C GLU A 277 -8.44 -14.16 6.51
N ASN A 278 -7.58 -14.06 5.53
CA ASN A 278 -7.51 -14.95 4.37
C ASN A 278 -6.13 -14.81 3.71
N PRO A 279 -5.73 -15.70 2.79
CA PRO A 279 -4.40 -15.64 2.16
C PRO A 279 -4.06 -14.30 1.51
N TYR A 280 -5.04 -13.61 0.94
CA TYR A 280 -4.84 -12.30 0.32
C TYR A 280 -4.57 -11.21 1.35
N THR A 281 -5.30 -11.20 2.48
CA THR A 281 -5.14 -10.17 3.53
C THR A 281 -3.89 -10.38 4.36
N LEU A 282 -3.42 -11.62 4.53
CA LEU A 282 -2.13 -11.91 5.16
C LEU A 282 -0.95 -11.29 4.42
N GLY A 283 -1.03 -11.20 3.10
CA GLY A 283 0.01 -10.60 2.25
C GLY A 283 -0.02 -9.07 2.15
N LYS A 284 -0.99 -8.38 2.78
CA LYS A 284 -1.08 -6.91 2.69
C LYS A 284 0.01 -6.20 3.48
N GLY A 285 0.61 -5.18 2.88
CA GLY A 285 1.72 -4.39 3.44
C GLY A 285 1.34 -3.27 4.43
N GLY A 286 0.10 -3.22 4.94
CA GLY A 286 -0.30 -2.25 5.97
C GLY A 286 -0.23 -0.77 5.58
N PHE A 287 -0.14 -0.44 4.30
CA PHE A 287 0.09 0.91 3.79
C PHE A 287 -0.86 1.97 4.38
N LYS A 288 -2.14 1.62 4.57
CA LYS A 288 -3.13 2.55 5.15
C LYS A 288 -2.82 2.93 6.59
N LEU A 289 -2.36 1.97 7.40
CA LEU A 289 -1.95 2.26 8.78
C LEU A 289 -0.77 3.23 8.80
N ILE A 290 0.20 3.04 7.91
CA ILE A 290 1.36 3.92 7.79
C ILE A 290 0.94 5.34 7.35
N GLN A 291 -0.02 5.46 6.41
CA GLN A 291 -0.59 6.75 6.05
C GLN A 291 -1.32 7.41 7.24
N TYR A 292 -2.10 6.67 8.02
CA TYR A 292 -2.76 7.19 9.22
C TYR A 292 -1.74 7.68 10.27
N MET A 293 -0.72 6.90 10.51
CA MET A 293 0.36 7.25 11.46
C MET A 293 1.14 8.50 11.02
N SER A 294 1.32 8.72 9.71
CA SER A 294 2.03 9.90 9.19
C SER A 294 1.36 11.22 9.58
N VAL A 295 0.05 11.21 9.75
CA VAL A 295 -0.75 12.33 10.25
C VAL A 295 -1.18 12.15 11.70
N ALA A 296 -0.41 11.38 12.47
CA ALA A 296 -0.62 11.20 13.90
C ALA A 296 -2.02 10.66 14.29
N LEU A 297 -2.62 9.78 13.49
CA LEU A 297 -3.84 9.11 13.89
C LEU A 297 -3.50 7.90 14.78
N PRO A 298 -4.09 7.77 15.97
CA PRO A 298 -4.29 6.47 16.58
C PRO A 298 -5.03 5.55 15.61
N VAL A 299 -4.78 4.25 15.70
CA VAL A 299 -5.37 3.30 14.76
C VAL A 299 -6.09 2.17 15.48
N ILE A 300 -7.17 1.67 14.89
CA ILE A 300 -7.78 0.39 15.25
C ILE A 300 -7.79 -0.49 14.01
N ALA A 301 -7.24 -1.68 14.11
CA ALA A 301 -7.10 -2.59 12.99
C ALA A 301 -7.44 -4.03 13.38
N SER A 302 -7.92 -4.82 12.43
CA SER A 302 -8.00 -6.27 12.63
C SER A 302 -6.61 -6.85 12.84
N GLU A 303 -6.47 -7.81 13.76
CA GLU A 303 -5.23 -8.54 14.04
C GLU A 303 -4.92 -9.54 12.92
N VAL A 304 -4.60 -9.02 11.74
CA VAL A 304 -4.39 -9.80 10.52
C VAL A 304 -3.09 -9.38 9.83
N GLY A 305 -2.22 -10.34 9.60
CA GLY A 305 -1.02 -10.17 8.78
C GLY A 305 -0.11 -9.05 9.28
N TYR A 306 0.27 -8.13 8.39
CA TYR A 306 1.20 -7.05 8.70
C TYR A 306 0.64 -6.00 9.67
N ASN A 307 -0.69 -5.94 9.87
CA ASN A 307 -1.27 -5.05 10.89
C ASN A 307 -0.69 -5.33 12.28
N SER A 308 -0.50 -6.61 12.61
CA SER A 308 0.07 -7.06 13.90
C SER A 308 1.53 -6.64 14.10
N TYR A 309 2.25 -6.34 13.02
CA TYR A 309 3.61 -5.79 13.09
C TYR A 309 3.61 -4.26 13.24
N VAL A 310 2.67 -3.57 12.59
CA VAL A 310 2.64 -2.10 12.57
C VAL A 310 2.08 -1.54 13.86
N VAL A 311 0.99 -2.15 14.38
CA VAL A 311 0.20 -1.59 15.49
C VAL A 311 0.63 -2.20 16.81
N ASP A 312 0.88 -1.36 17.80
CA ASP A 312 1.05 -1.75 19.20
C ASP A 312 0.16 -0.91 20.14
N SER A 313 -0.02 -1.37 21.37
CA SER A 313 -0.95 -0.80 22.34
C SER A 313 -0.62 0.63 22.80
N SER A 314 0.55 1.15 22.48
CA SER A 314 0.95 2.52 22.85
C SER A 314 0.28 3.59 21.98
N PHE A 315 -0.18 3.23 20.77
CA PHE A 315 -0.81 4.18 19.85
C PHE A 315 -2.01 3.63 19.09
N GLY A 316 -2.35 2.34 19.26
CA GLY A 316 -3.45 1.72 18.54
C GLY A 316 -3.94 0.45 19.20
N TYR A 317 -4.92 -0.17 18.58
CA TYR A 317 -5.49 -1.43 19.05
C TYR A 317 -5.63 -2.43 17.91
N LEU A 318 -5.28 -3.68 18.21
CA LEU A 318 -5.53 -4.84 17.36
C LEU A 318 -6.78 -5.56 17.84
N VAL A 319 -7.66 -5.93 16.91
CA VAL A 319 -8.90 -6.64 17.17
C VAL A 319 -8.85 -7.98 16.46
N PRO A 320 -8.80 -9.10 17.21
CA PRO A 320 -8.98 -10.44 16.64
C PRO A 320 -10.35 -10.57 15.95
N ASN A 321 -10.41 -11.29 14.83
CA ASN A 321 -11.68 -11.45 14.10
C ASN A 321 -12.77 -12.15 14.91
N GLU A 322 -12.38 -12.97 15.89
CA GLU A 322 -13.26 -13.72 16.80
C GLU A 322 -13.84 -12.86 17.94
N GLN A 323 -13.33 -11.63 18.11
CA GLN A 323 -13.71 -10.73 19.21
C GLN A 323 -14.13 -9.34 18.66
N PRO A 324 -15.13 -9.25 17.77
CA PRO A 324 -15.54 -7.99 17.15
C PRO A 324 -16.05 -6.95 18.16
N GLU A 325 -16.51 -7.35 19.34
CA GLU A 325 -16.92 -6.46 20.44
C GLU A 325 -15.79 -5.54 20.91
N LEU A 326 -14.53 -5.93 20.78
CA LEU A 326 -13.38 -5.08 21.12
C LEU A 326 -13.30 -3.80 20.29
N TRP A 327 -13.88 -3.78 19.07
CA TRP A 327 -14.01 -2.52 18.32
C TRP A 327 -14.82 -1.49 19.11
N VAL A 328 -15.90 -1.93 19.77
CA VAL A 328 -16.75 -1.05 20.58
C VAL A 328 -15.99 -0.55 21.80
N GLU A 329 -15.31 -1.45 22.52
CA GLU A 329 -14.57 -1.11 23.73
C GLU A 329 -13.44 -0.12 23.46
N TYR A 330 -12.65 -0.35 22.41
CA TYR A 330 -11.53 0.52 22.06
C TYR A 330 -11.99 1.88 21.53
N LEU A 331 -13.07 1.95 20.76
CA LEU A 331 -13.66 3.21 20.35
C LEU A 331 -14.20 4.01 21.54
N LEU A 332 -14.87 3.37 22.49
CA LEU A 332 -15.30 3.98 23.76
C LEU A 332 -14.09 4.53 24.53
N LYS A 333 -13.05 3.74 24.68
CA LYS A 333 -11.83 4.12 25.40
C LYS A 333 -11.17 5.34 24.78
N ILE A 334 -10.98 5.37 23.45
CA ILE A 334 -10.37 6.52 22.77
C ILE A 334 -11.27 7.75 22.88
N SER A 335 -12.60 7.59 22.81
CA SER A 335 -13.54 8.71 22.86
C SER A 335 -13.65 9.42 24.23
N SER A 336 -13.18 8.75 25.30
CA SER A 336 -13.42 9.19 26.69
C SER A 336 -12.50 10.33 27.15
N SER A 337 -11.26 10.40 26.65
CA SER A 337 -10.23 11.31 27.18
C SER A 337 -9.39 11.92 26.06
N TRP A 338 -9.39 13.26 25.99
CA TRP A 338 -8.48 13.97 25.06
C TRP A 338 -7.01 13.78 25.41
N SER A 339 -6.65 13.71 26.69
CA SER A 339 -5.25 13.54 27.09
C SER A 339 -4.70 12.18 26.63
N ASP A 340 -5.50 11.12 26.76
CA ASP A 340 -5.11 9.78 26.33
C ASP A 340 -5.05 9.69 24.80
N TYR A 341 -6.02 10.27 24.10
CA TYR A 341 -6.00 10.44 22.67
C TYR A 341 -4.72 11.17 22.21
N LEU A 342 -4.38 12.30 22.82
CA LEU A 342 -3.19 13.09 22.47
C LEU A 342 -1.90 12.27 22.68
N SER A 343 -1.80 11.49 23.75
CA SER A 343 -0.67 10.61 24.01
C SER A 343 -0.53 9.54 22.93
N MET A 344 -1.63 8.88 22.56
CA MET A 344 -1.64 7.89 21.48
C MET A 344 -1.27 8.52 20.12
N SER A 345 -1.83 9.68 19.81
CA SER A 345 -1.57 10.44 18.59
C SER A 345 -0.10 10.83 18.45
N THR A 346 0.49 11.38 19.51
CA THR A 346 1.92 11.75 19.54
C THR A 346 2.82 10.53 19.37
N THR A 347 2.47 9.42 20.02
CA THR A 347 3.22 8.16 19.91
C THR A 347 3.13 7.57 18.50
N SER A 348 1.94 7.59 17.89
CA SER A 348 1.73 7.15 16.51
C SER A 348 2.65 7.89 15.54
N LYS A 349 2.71 9.23 15.64
CA LYS A 349 3.61 10.04 14.79
C LYS A 349 5.08 9.74 15.03
N ARG A 350 5.48 9.63 16.29
CA ARG A 350 6.88 9.31 16.65
C ARG A 350 7.31 7.97 16.05
N ILE A 351 6.48 6.93 16.19
CA ILE A 351 6.78 5.59 15.62
C ILE A 351 6.83 5.64 14.09
N TYR A 352 5.92 6.40 13.44
CA TYR A 352 6.01 6.63 12.01
C TYR A 352 7.35 7.25 11.62
N ASP A 353 7.77 8.33 12.27
CA ASP A 353 9.01 9.04 11.95
C ASP A 353 10.24 8.16 12.14
N GLU A 354 10.24 7.30 13.17
CA GLU A 354 11.35 6.40 13.48
C GLU A 354 11.44 5.19 12.54
N LYS A 355 10.29 4.59 12.15
CA LYS A 355 10.30 3.27 11.49
C LYS A 355 9.73 3.26 10.08
N PHE A 356 8.80 4.15 9.76
CA PHE A 356 7.97 4.07 8.54
C PHE A 356 8.04 5.32 7.66
N SER A 357 8.92 6.28 7.99
CA SER A 357 8.93 7.56 7.29
C SER A 357 9.42 7.43 5.85
N TYR A 358 8.90 8.31 4.98
CA TYR A 358 9.41 8.46 3.62
C TYR A 358 10.93 8.69 3.60
N ARG A 359 11.44 9.50 4.54
CA ARG A 359 12.86 9.85 4.63
C ARG A 359 13.73 8.61 4.86
N THR A 360 13.31 7.69 5.74
CA THR A 360 14.01 6.42 5.99
C THR A 360 14.05 5.56 4.74
N ASN A 361 12.93 5.43 4.03
CA ASN A 361 12.87 4.68 2.78
C ASN A 361 13.71 5.32 1.67
N TYR A 362 13.67 6.65 1.55
CA TYR A 362 14.50 7.38 0.59
C TYR A 362 15.99 7.11 0.80
N GLN A 363 16.45 7.14 2.05
CA GLN A 363 17.86 6.85 2.37
C GLN A 363 18.23 5.39 2.00
N SER A 364 17.34 4.44 2.21
CA SER A 364 17.58 3.04 1.82
C SER A 364 17.74 2.89 0.30
N TRP A 365 16.87 3.53 -0.48
CA TRP A 365 17.00 3.54 -1.95
C TRP A 365 18.23 4.29 -2.42
N LEU A 366 18.55 5.42 -1.80
CA LEU A 366 19.75 6.20 -2.13
C LEU A 366 21.03 5.40 -1.87
N GLN A 367 21.10 4.68 -0.76
CA GLN A 367 22.23 3.80 -0.46
C GLN A 367 22.41 2.71 -1.53
N LEU A 368 21.34 2.05 -1.96
CA LEU A 368 21.41 1.05 -3.03
C LEU A 368 21.94 1.62 -4.35
N VAL A 369 21.62 2.88 -4.66
CA VAL A 369 22.14 3.57 -5.86
C VAL A 369 23.62 3.97 -5.67
N GLN A 370 24.03 4.35 -4.46
CA GLN A 370 25.42 4.71 -4.17
C GLN A 370 26.37 3.51 -4.16
N ASP A 371 25.86 2.33 -3.85
CA ASP A 371 26.61 1.06 -3.83
C ASP A 371 26.87 0.47 -5.24
N LEU A 372 26.45 1.17 -6.32
CA LEU A 372 26.78 0.87 -7.71
C LEU A 372 28.20 1.34 -8.06
#